data_5a152f19de499964fe39ac4d25ea0d5b
#
_entry.id   5a152f19de499964fe39ac4d25ea0d5b
#
_cell.length_a   1.000
_cell.length_b   1.000
_cell.length_c   1.000
_cell.angle_alpha   90.00
_cell.angle_beta   90.00
_cell.angle_gamma   90.00
#
_symmetry.space_group_name_H-M   'P 1'
#
loop_
_entity.id
_entity.type
_entity.pdbx_description
1 polymer ?
#
loop_
_entity_poly.entity_id
_entity_poly.type
_entity_poly.pdbx_seq_one_letter_code
_entity_poly.pdbx_strand_id
1 'polypeptide(L)'
;MCIRDRFIIVIIMAILSNLELDNKSDITRIAHLACFIVIATITVATFVQTVNMLMTTINTMGTLMQVISPFLLSVLIATGKISTTGIIQPLLLFLASSVGFIVTYFVIPLLSISVAFNVICSISENIRLEKLSKFFSNVSLWTIGVVLTVFLGVLSLETSLSSSVDSLSVKTTQAAVSNFVPVVGKFFSDSFEVVVGATKIIGKTGGIIGILGIVIVGIIPIFKITSIMVIYMLLAAFVEMITTDKLILKYLSGFVNVYKTMLGILIGVVILFVISTGIILNLVNSIVT
;
A
#
# COMPACT_ATOMS: atom_id res chain seq x y z
N MET A 1 11.43 -20.09 8.66
CA MET A 1 12.67 -19.89 9.44
C MET A 1 12.32 -19.21 10.75
N CYS A 2 12.68 -19.82 11.88
CA CYS A 2 12.28 -19.33 13.20
C CYS A 2 12.98 -18.02 13.56
N ILE A 3 12.25 -17.10 14.22
CA ILE A 3 12.76 -15.86 14.81
C ILE A 3 13.96 -16.17 15.72
N ARG A 4 13.90 -17.28 16.48
CA ARG A 4 14.94 -17.82 17.33
C ARG A 4 16.29 -17.97 16.62
N ASP A 5 16.30 -18.51 15.42
CA ASP A 5 17.55 -18.80 14.69
C ASP A 5 18.27 -17.50 14.28
N ARG A 6 17.53 -16.44 13.98
CA ARG A 6 18.07 -15.10 13.68
C ARG A 6 18.71 -14.46 14.90
N PHE A 7 18.04 -14.55 16.06
CA PHE A 7 18.59 -14.03 17.32
C PHE A 7 19.90 -14.73 17.68
N ILE A 8 19.94 -16.07 17.59
CA ILE A 8 21.12 -16.86 17.92
C ILE A 8 22.30 -16.47 17.02
N ILE A 9 22.11 -16.40 15.71
CA ILE A 9 23.18 -16.10 14.75
C ILE A 9 23.72 -14.66 14.95
N VAL A 10 22.82 -13.68 15.16
CA VAL A 10 23.22 -12.28 15.37
C VAL A 10 23.95 -12.11 16.71
N ILE A 11 23.52 -12.81 17.76
CA ILE A 11 24.22 -12.79 19.04
C ILE A 11 25.61 -13.44 18.94
N ILE A 12 25.74 -14.58 18.26
CA ILE A 12 27.03 -15.23 18.01
C ILE A 12 27.95 -14.28 17.24
N MET A 13 27.43 -13.57 16.23
CA MET A 13 28.22 -12.60 15.48
C MET A 13 28.68 -11.42 16.37
N ALA A 14 27.81 -10.91 17.23
CA ALA A 14 28.15 -9.82 18.14
C ALA A 14 29.24 -10.25 19.16
N ILE A 15 29.20 -11.49 19.63
CA ILE A 15 30.25 -12.04 20.52
C ILE A 15 31.57 -12.21 19.76
N LEU A 16 31.53 -12.74 18.53
CA LEU A 16 32.73 -12.88 17.69
C LEU A 16 33.36 -11.54 17.36
N SER A 17 32.55 -10.50 17.09
CA SER A 17 33.03 -9.14 16.86
C SER A 17 33.80 -8.57 18.06
N ASN A 18 33.36 -8.85 19.29
CA ASN A 18 34.12 -8.44 20.51
C ASN A 18 35.44 -9.19 20.65
N LEU A 19 35.48 -10.48 20.27
CA LEU A 19 36.72 -11.26 20.27
C LEU A 19 37.71 -10.80 19.19
N GLU A 20 37.25 -10.24 18.08
CA GLU A 20 38.10 -9.67 17.04
C GLU A 20 38.79 -8.37 17.50
N LEU A 21 38.10 -7.55 18.30
CA LEU A 21 38.63 -6.32 18.89
C LEU A 21 39.78 -6.58 19.83
N ASP A 22 39.73 -7.71 20.58
CA ASP A 22 40.73 -8.09 21.57
C ASP A 22 41.92 -8.87 20.97
N ASN A 23 41.68 -9.65 19.89
CA ASN A 23 42.68 -10.54 19.33
C ASN A 23 42.66 -10.46 17.80
N LYS A 24 43.55 -9.65 17.21
CA LYS A 24 43.69 -9.44 15.76
C LYS A 24 44.23 -10.68 14.99
N SER A 25 43.73 -11.86 15.28
CA SER A 25 44.11 -13.06 14.52
C SER A 25 43.31 -13.13 13.21
N ASP A 26 43.96 -13.55 12.12
CA ASP A 26 43.35 -13.73 10.82
C ASP A 26 42.17 -14.71 10.85
N ILE A 27 42.19 -15.67 11.78
CA ILE A 27 41.14 -16.67 12.01
C ILE A 27 39.84 -16.00 12.49
N THR A 28 39.92 -15.07 13.42
CA THR A 28 38.74 -14.36 13.97
C THR A 28 38.07 -13.49 12.93
N ARG A 29 38.87 -12.86 12.06
CA ARG A 29 38.38 -12.05 10.94
C ARG A 29 37.63 -12.90 9.89
N ILE A 30 38.15 -14.08 9.56
CA ILE A 30 37.50 -15.02 8.63
C ILE A 30 36.19 -15.55 9.25
N ALA A 31 36.17 -15.89 10.53
CA ALA A 31 34.97 -16.35 11.22
C ALA A 31 33.88 -15.27 11.26
N HIS A 32 34.25 -14.01 11.53
CA HIS A 32 33.33 -12.87 11.51
C HIS A 32 32.70 -12.68 10.13
N LEU A 33 33.52 -12.72 9.06
CA LEU A 33 33.08 -12.58 7.69
C LEU A 33 32.15 -13.74 7.27
N ALA A 34 32.42 -14.97 7.69
CA ALA A 34 31.56 -16.12 7.45
C ALA A 34 30.18 -15.96 8.12
N CYS A 35 30.15 -15.54 9.39
CA CYS A 35 28.90 -15.25 10.10
C CYS A 35 28.10 -14.10 9.42
N PHE A 36 28.79 -13.04 8.98
CA PHE A 36 28.14 -11.96 8.24
C PHE A 36 27.46 -12.44 6.96
N ILE A 37 28.12 -13.28 6.16
CA ILE A 37 27.55 -13.85 4.94
C ILE A 37 26.28 -14.64 5.25
N VAL A 38 26.28 -15.45 6.31
CA VAL A 38 25.09 -16.23 6.73
C VAL A 38 23.93 -15.28 7.10
N ILE A 39 24.19 -14.26 7.91
CA ILE A 39 23.17 -13.27 8.30
C ILE A 39 22.65 -12.53 7.07
N ALA A 40 23.54 -12.08 6.19
CA ALA A 40 23.17 -11.38 4.96
C ALA A 40 22.27 -12.24 4.07
N THR A 41 22.60 -13.52 3.88
CA THR A 41 21.80 -14.45 3.09
C THR A 41 20.39 -14.63 3.66
N ILE A 42 20.27 -14.83 4.98
CA ILE A 42 18.98 -14.97 5.67
C ILE A 42 18.14 -13.70 5.56
N THR A 43 18.77 -12.55 5.74
CA THR A 43 18.08 -11.26 5.71
C THR A 43 17.59 -10.92 4.31
N VAL A 44 18.42 -11.14 3.28
CA VAL A 44 18.03 -10.95 1.87
C VAL A 44 16.92 -11.91 1.47
N ALA A 45 16.99 -13.18 1.86
CA ALA A 45 15.92 -14.15 1.60
C ALA A 45 14.59 -13.72 2.22
N THR A 46 14.62 -13.19 3.44
CA THR A 46 13.42 -12.63 4.10
C THR A 46 12.89 -11.40 3.38
N PHE A 47 13.77 -10.51 2.93
CA PHE A 47 13.41 -9.35 2.12
C PHE A 47 12.66 -9.79 0.85
N VAL A 48 13.20 -10.74 0.08
CA VAL A 48 12.56 -11.24 -1.15
C VAL A 48 11.18 -11.83 -0.86
N GLN A 49 11.03 -12.63 0.21
CA GLN A 49 9.72 -13.17 0.61
C GLN A 49 8.73 -12.05 0.97
N THR A 50 9.20 -11.00 1.65
CA THR A 50 8.36 -9.86 2.04
C THR A 50 7.96 -9.03 0.83
N VAL A 51 8.86 -8.83 -0.14
CA VAL A 51 8.55 -8.18 -1.42
C VAL A 51 7.48 -8.95 -2.19
N ASN A 52 7.62 -10.26 -2.32
CA ASN A 52 6.63 -11.10 -3.01
C ASN A 52 5.25 -11.02 -2.33
N MET A 53 5.21 -11.03 -1.00
CA MET A 53 3.98 -10.83 -0.25
C MET A 53 3.37 -9.44 -0.49
N LEU A 54 4.19 -8.39 -0.51
CA LEU A 54 3.76 -7.02 -0.80
C LEU A 54 3.12 -6.93 -2.19
N MET A 55 3.80 -7.48 -3.22
CA MET A 55 3.28 -7.52 -4.60
C MET A 55 1.96 -8.26 -4.69
N THR A 56 1.88 -9.46 -4.11
CA THR A 56 0.64 -10.26 -4.11
C THR A 56 -0.50 -9.51 -3.44
N THR A 57 -0.25 -8.85 -2.31
CA THR A 57 -1.25 -8.07 -1.59
C THR A 57 -1.78 -6.90 -2.42
N ILE A 58 -0.88 -6.11 -3.03
CA ILE A 58 -1.26 -4.96 -3.86
C ILE A 58 -2.05 -5.42 -5.09
N ASN A 59 -1.64 -6.49 -5.75
CA ASN A 59 -2.36 -7.06 -6.88
C ASN A 59 -3.74 -7.59 -6.47
N THR A 60 -3.86 -8.24 -5.32
CA THR A 60 -5.15 -8.70 -4.78
C THR A 60 -6.08 -7.52 -4.50
N MET A 61 -5.58 -6.44 -3.91
CA MET A 61 -6.36 -5.22 -3.69
C MET A 61 -6.80 -4.59 -5.02
N GLY A 62 -5.92 -4.54 -6.02
CA GLY A 62 -6.24 -4.08 -7.37
C GLY A 62 -7.36 -4.92 -8.01
N THR A 63 -7.28 -6.25 -7.89
CA THR A 63 -8.32 -7.16 -8.37
C THR A 63 -9.65 -6.95 -7.65
N LEU A 64 -9.63 -6.79 -6.32
CA LEU A 64 -10.83 -6.46 -5.55
C LEU A 64 -11.46 -5.15 -6.04
N MET A 65 -10.67 -4.12 -6.30
CA MET A 65 -11.15 -2.86 -6.83
C MET A 65 -11.78 -3.02 -8.22
N GLN A 66 -11.18 -3.86 -9.10
CA GLN A 66 -11.71 -4.16 -10.42
C GLN A 66 -13.06 -4.91 -10.37
N VAL A 67 -13.31 -5.69 -9.32
CA VAL A 67 -14.60 -6.41 -9.12
C VAL A 67 -15.64 -5.49 -8.48
N ILE A 68 -15.27 -4.71 -7.47
CA ILE A 68 -16.18 -3.84 -6.71
C ILE A 68 -16.60 -2.63 -7.54
N SER A 69 -15.70 -2.09 -8.37
CA SER A 69 -15.92 -0.88 -9.16
C SER A 69 -17.13 -1.01 -10.10
N PRO A 70 -17.26 -2.02 -11.00
CA PRO A 70 -18.41 -2.15 -11.87
C PRO A 70 -19.72 -2.32 -11.11
N PHE A 71 -19.70 -3.01 -9.96
CA PHE A 71 -20.88 -3.15 -9.10
C PHE A 71 -21.35 -1.79 -8.58
N LEU A 72 -20.46 -0.98 -7.97
CA LEU A 72 -20.82 0.34 -7.46
C LEU A 72 -21.25 1.31 -8.58
N LEU A 73 -20.63 1.19 -9.76
CA LEU A 73 -20.96 2.02 -10.89
C LEU A 73 -22.32 1.66 -11.53
N SER A 74 -22.71 0.38 -11.52
CA SER A 74 -24.05 -0.02 -11.93
C SER A 74 -25.14 0.56 -11.01
N VAL A 75 -24.87 0.65 -9.72
CA VAL A 75 -25.71 1.35 -8.74
C VAL A 75 -25.82 2.84 -9.07
N LEU A 76 -24.71 3.50 -9.42
CA LEU A 76 -24.69 4.91 -9.83
C LEU A 76 -25.54 5.16 -11.09
N ILE A 77 -25.45 4.28 -12.10
CA ILE A 77 -26.29 4.37 -13.31
C ILE A 77 -27.78 4.24 -12.94
N ALA A 78 -28.14 3.27 -12.11
CA ALA A 78 -29.52 3.06 -11.68
C ALA A 78 -30.08 4.25 -10.88
N THR A 79 -29.22 5.09 -10.29
CA THR A 79 -29.60 6.32 -9.60
C THR A 79 -29.58 7.57 -10.51
N GLY A 80 -29.36 7.41 -11.82
CA GLY A 80 -29.40 8.49 -12.83
C GLY A 80 -28.07 9.23 -13.02
N LYS A 81 -26.97 8.81 -12.41
CA LYS A 81 -25.64 9.43 -12.55
C LYS A 81 -24.84 8.81 -13.71
N ILE A 82 -25.34 8.93 -14.92
CA ILE A 82 -24.78 8.30 -16.12
C ILE A 82 -23.45 8.97 -16.52
N SER A 83 -23.38 10.31 -16.51
CA SER A 83 -22.19 11.06 -16.89
C SER A 83 -21.04 10.81 -15.94
N THR A 84 -21.30 10.85 -14.64
CA THR A 84 -20.32 10.54 -13.58
C THR A 84 -19.74 9.13 -13.76
N THR A 85 -20.60 8.16 -14.04
CA THR A 85 -20.15 6.75 -14.22
C THR A 85 -19.27 6.59 -15.44
N GLY A 86 -19.62 7.23 -16.57
CA GLY A 86 -18.86 7.14 -17.82
C GLY A 86 -17.42 7.63 -17.71
N ILE A 87 -17.15 8.59 -16.82
CA ILE A 87 -15.81 9.15 -16.62
C ILE A 87 -15.05 8.40 -15.51
N ILE A 88 -15.71 8.10 -14.40
CA ILE A 88 -15.07 7.48 -13.24
C ILE A 88 -14.67 6.03 -13.51
N GLN A 89 -15.44 5.27 -14.29
CA GLN A 89 -15.14 3.86 -14.56
C GLN A 89 -13.76 3.64 -15.20
N PRO A 90 -13.40 4.26 -16.33
CA PRO A 90 -12.06 4.08 -16.90
C PRO A 90 -10.96 4.59 -15.99
N LEU A 91 -11.21 5.67 -15.24
CA LEU A 91 -10.25 6.23 -14.30
C LEU A 91 -9.91 5.26 -13.16
N LEU A 92 -10.91 4.59 -12.56
CA LEU A 92 -10.72 3.61 -11.50
C LEU A 92 -9.99 2.35 -12.00
N LEU A 93 -10.31 1.87 -13.19
CA LEU A 93 -9.63 0.73 -13.81
C LEU A 93 -8.17 1.07 -14.12
N PHE A 94 -7.92 2.28 -14.62
CA PHE A 94 -6.57 2.79 -14.85
C PHE A 94 -5.79 2.90 -13.53
N LEU A 95 -6.42 3.39 -12.44
CA LEU A 95 -5.83 3.47 -11.10
C LEU A 95 -5.41 2.09 -10.60
N ALA A 96 -6.34 1.16 -10.56
CA ALA A 96 -6.09 -0.19 -10.06
C ALA A 96 -4.92 -0.87 -10.78
N SER A 97 -4.82 -0.67 -12.10
CA SER A 97 -3.73 -1.21 -12.92
C SER A 97 -2.42 -0.46 -12.72
N SER A 98 -2.47 0.88 -12.65
CA SER A 98 -1.27 1.73 -12.57
C SER A 98 -0.54 1.57 -11.25
N VAL A 99 -1.25 1.42 -10.12
CA VAL A 99 -0.62 1.22 -8.81
C VAL A 99 0.20 -0.06 -8.78
N GLY A 100 -0.36 -1.17 -9.25
CA GLY A 100 0.36 -2.44 -9.37
C GLY A 100 1.60 -2.33 -10.27
N PHE A 101 1.45 -1.67 -11.43
CA PHE A 101 2.56 -1.43 -12.35
C PHE A 101 3.67 -0.59 -11.72
N ILE A 102 3.35 0.56 -11.14
CA ILE A 102 4.34 1.46 -10.51
C ILE A 102 5.07 0.77 -9.38
N VAL A 103 4.36 0.03 -8.53
CA VAL A 103 5.00 -0.71 -7.42
C VAL A 103 5.94 -1.78 -7.96
N THR A 104 5.49 -2.58 -8.92
CA THR A 104 6.28 -3.71 -9.44
C THR A 104 7.50 -3.25 -10.23
N TYR A 105 7.35 -2.28 -11.13
CA TYR A 105 8.41 -1.90 -12.08
C TYR A 105 9.26 -0.72 -11.64
N PHE A 106 8.83 0.07 -10.66
CA PHE A 106 9.57 1.22 -10.19
C PHE A 106 9.95 1.12 -8.71
N VAL A 107 8.99 0.90 -7.81
CA VAL A 107 9.23 0.94 -6.36
C VAL A 107 10.09 -0.24 -5.89
N ILE A 108 9.77 -1.47 -6.34
CA ILE A 108 10.51 -2.67 -5.92
C ILE A 108 11.96 -2.69 -6.41
N PRO A 109 12.29 -2.35 -7.67
CA PRO A 109 13.68 -2.20 -8.08
C PRO A 109 14.46 -1.18 -7.24
N LEU A 110 13.86 -0.02 -6.92
CA LEU A 110 14.51 0.99 -6.06
C LEU A 110 14.79 0.45 -4.65
N LEU A 111 13.82 -0.29 -4.06
CA LEU A 111 14.03 -0.95 -2.77
C LEU A 111 15.11 -2.02 -2.84
N SER A 112 15.17 -2.79 -3.92
CA SER A 112 16.20 -3.82 -4.13
C SER A 112 17.60 -3.21 -4.23
N ILE A 113 17.74 -2.08 -4.93
CA ILE A 113 18.98 -1.30 -4.99
C ILE A 113 19.35 -0.77 -3.58
N SER A 114 18.37 -0.27 -2.82
CA SER A 114 18.60 0.19 -1.45
C SER A 114 19.14 -0.93 -0.55
N VAL A 115 18.59 -2.14 -0.66
CA VAL A 115 19.07 -3.32 0.09
C VAL A 115 20.47 -3.72 -0.35
N ALA A 116 20.74 -3.73 -1.66
CA ALA A 116 22.09 -4.04 -2.17
C ALA A 116 23.14 -3.08 -1.60
N PHE A 117 22.87 -1.78 -1.62
CA PHE A 117 23.77 -0.79 -1.02
C PHE A 117 23.91 -0.98 0.50
N ASN A 118 22.85 -1.35 1.21
CA ASN A 118 22.93 -1.61 2.63
C ASN A 118 23.86 -2.80 2.94
N VAL A 119 23.76 -3.89 2.17
CA VAL A 119 24.66 -5.05 2.29
C VAL A 119 26.11 -4.66 2.01
N ILE A 120 26.35 -3.95 0.89
CA ILE A 120 27.71 -3.54 0.48
C ILE A 120 28.37 -2.63 1.55
N CYS A 121 27.63 -1.66 2.07
CA CYS A 121 28.11 -0.77 3.12
C CYS A 121 28.54 -1.46 4.42
N SER A 122 28.00 -2.66 4.64
CA SER A 122 28.24 -3.42 5.87
C SER A 122 29.41 -4.41 5.74
N ILE A 123 30.03 -4.50 4.56
CA ILE A 123 31.21 -5.33 4.33
C ILE A 123 32.50 -4.57 4.65
N SER A 124 32.53 -3.24 4.46
CA SER A 124 33.75 -2.44 4.62
C SER A 124 33.46 -1.05 5.18
N GLU A 125 34.22 -0.63 6.19
CA GLU A 125 34.14 0.71 6.80
C GLU A 125 34.49 1.86 5.83
N ASN A 126 35.28 1.57 4.81
CA ASN A 126 35.73 2.57 3.83
C ASN A 126 34.62 2.96 2.83
N ILE A 127 33.55 2.16 2.71
CA ILE A 127 32.46 2.38 1.77
C ILE A 127 31.32 3.11 2.46
N ARG A 128 31.03 4.35 2.05
CA ARG A 128 30.00 5.23 2.66
C ARG A 128 28.77 5.40 1.76
N LEU A 129 28.12 4.28 1.37
CA LEU A 129 26.92 4.32 0.53
C LEU A 129 25.59 4.38 1.32
N GLU A 130 25.66 4.55 2.66
CA GLU A 130 24.48 4.59 3.53
C GLU A 130 23.46 5.68 3.11
N LYS A 131 23.98 6.88 2.76
CA LYS A 131 23.13 7.98 2.28
C LYS A 131 22.43 7.62 0.97
N LEU A 132 23.11 6.86 0.11
CA LEU A 132 22.56 6.41 -1.17
C LEU A 132 21.47 5.34 -0.95
N SER A 133 21.69 4.38 -0.07
CA SER A 133 20.66 3.40 0.34
C SER A 133 19.40 4.09 0.88
N LYS A 134 19.56 5.04 1.80
CA LYS A 134 18.44 5.84 2.35
C LYS A 134 17.75 6.68 1.26
N PHE A 135 18.50 7.24 0.31
CA PHE A 135 17.94 8.00 -0.79
C PHE A 135 17.00 7.13 -1.64
N PHE A 136 17.44 5.95 -2.10
CA PHE A 136 16.61 5.06 -2.91
C PHE A 136 15.36 4.56 -2.13
N SER A 137 15.52 4.27 -0.85
CA SER A 137 14.40 3.91 0.02
C SER A 137 13.38 5.06 0.13
N ASN A 138 13.84 6.29 0.34
CA ASN A 138 12.97 7.46 0.44
C ASN A 138 12.29 7.78 -0.89
N VAL A 139 12.99 7.70 -2.03
CA VAL A 139 12.40 7.90 -3.36
C VAL A 139 11.27 6.89 -3.59
N SER A 140 11.44 5.63 -3.18
CA SER A 140 10.39 4.62 -3.25
C SER A 140 9.13 5.03 -2.49
N LEU A 141 9.27 5.58 -1.29
CA LEU A 141 8.14 6.06 -0.48
C LEU A 141 7.51 7.33 -1.08
N TRP A 142 8.33 8.28 -1.53
CA TRP A 142 7.87 9.50 -2.19
C TRP A 142 7.07 9.21 -3.46
N THR A 143 7.47 8.21 -4.23
CA THR A 143 6.73 7.78 -5.44
C THR A 143 5.28 7.42 -5.11
N ILE A 144 5.05 6.65 -4.05
CA ILE A 144 3.69 6.31 -3.62
C ILE A 144 2.93 7.54 -3.12
N GLY A 145 3.60 8.44 -2.39
CA GLY A 145 3.00 9.70 -1.95
C GLY A 145 2.51 10.57 -3.12
N VAL A 146 3.33 10.70 -4.18
CA VAL A 146 2.99 11.44 -5.39
C VAL A 146 1.81 10.76 -6.12
N VAL A 147 1.87 9.43 -6.31
CA VAL A 147 0.78 8.67 -6.93
C VAL A 147 -0.53 8.89 -6.18
N LEU A 148 -0.51 8.80 -4.85
CA LEU A 148 -1.68 9.01 -4.00
C LEU A 148 -2.24 10.44 -4.17
N THR A 149 -1.37 11.45 -4.13
CA THR A 149 -1.78 12.85 -4.24
C THR A 149 -2.39 13.17 -5.60
N VAL A 150 -1.70 12.78 -6.68
CA VAL A 150 -2.18 13.02 -8.05
C VAL A 150 -3.50 12.31 -8.28
N PHE A 151 -3.58 11.06 -7.85
CA PHE A 151 -4.75 10.22 -8.11
C PHE A 151 -6.00 10.68 -7.37
N LEU A 152 -5.87 10.93 -6.05
CA LEU A 152 -6.97 11.46 -5.25
C LEU A 152 -7.38 12.88 -5.71
N GLY A 153 -6.42 13.68 -6.17
CA GLY A 153 -6.69 14.98 -6.76
C GLY A 153 -7.56 14.87 -8.02
N VAL A 154 -7.18 14.01 -8.95
CA VAL A 154 -7.95 13.78 -10.20
C VAL A 154 -9.34 13.23 -9.88
N LEU A 155 -9.46 12.21 -9.01
CA LEU A 155 -10.76 11.67 -8.59
C LEU A 155 -11.67 12.74 -7.98
N SER A 156 -11.14 13.59 -7.12
CA SER A 156 -11.92 14.63 -6.46
C SER A 156 -12.43 15.70 -7.45
N LEU A 157 -11.61 16.09 -8.42
CA LEU A 157 -11.99 17.04 -9.46
C LEU A 157 -13.09 16.47 -10.36
N GLU A 158 -12.91 15.23 -10.85
CA GLU A 158 -13.87 14.58 -11.73
C GLU A 158 -15.23 14.36 -11.05
N THR A 159 -15.24 13.97 -9.78
CA THR A 159 -16.49 13.77 -9.05
C THR A 159 -17.24 15.09 -8.83
N SER A 160 -16.53 16.18 -8.60
CA SER A 160 -17.14 17.50 -8.41
C SER A 160 -17.75 18.04 -9.70
N LEU A 161 -17.07 17.88 -10.84
CA LEU A 161 -17.56 18.35 -12.15
C LEU A 161 -18.75 17.53 -12.64
N SER A 162 -18.63 16.20 -12.62
CA SER A 162 -19.65 15.30 -13.16
C SER A 162 -20.94 15.29 -12.35
N SER A 163 -20.87 15.44 -11.03
CA SER A 163 -22.07 15.48 -10.18
C SER A 163 -22.94 16.71 -10.44
N SER A 164 -22.35 17.83 -10.85
CA SER A 164 -23.08 19.04 -11.22
C SER A 164 -23.91 18.85 -12.51
N VAL A 165 -23.36 18.13 -13.49
CA VAL A 165 -24.05 17.83 -14.76
C VAL A 165 -25.20 16.85 -14.54
N ASP A 166 -24.97 15.77 -13.79
CA ASP A 166 -25.98 14.73 -13.54
C ASP A 166 -27.16 15.26 -12.72
N SER A 167 -26.94 16.13 -11.74
CA SER A 167 -28.02 16.71 -10.95
C SER A 167 -28.99 17.57 -11.75
N LEU A 168 -28.49 18.26 -12.77
CA LEU A 168 -29.33 19.03 -13.71
C LEU A 168 -30.16 18.10 -14.59
N SER A 169 -29.56 17.04 -15.14
CA SER A 169 -30.25 16.08 -16.01
C SER A 169 -31.39 15.35 -15.31
N VAL A 170 -31.19 14.88 -14.08
CA VAL A 170 -32.23 14.17 -13.30
C VAL A 170 -33.39 15.10 -12.96
N LYS A 171 -33.14 16.32 -12.49
CA LYS A 171 -34.17 17.29 -12.15
C LYS A 171 -35.00 17.71 -13.42
N THR A 172 -34.33 17.89 -14.55
CA THR A 172 -35.01 18.25 -15.80
C THR A 172 -35.88 17.11 -16.28
N THR A 173 -35.42 15.86 -16.22
CA THR A 173 -36.19 14.69 -16.62
C THR A 173 -37.38 14.46 -15.70
N GLN A 174 -37.24 14.58 -14.39
CA GLN A 174 -38.35 14.48 -13.44
C GLN A 174 -39.40 15.57 -13.66
N ALA A 175 -38.97 16.83 -13.86
CA ALA A 175 -39.87 17.94 -14.16
C ALA A 175 -40.63 17.74 -15.51
N ALA A 176 -39.97 17.22 -16.53
CA ALA A 176 -40.61 16.94 -17.78
C ALA A 176 -41.68 15.85 -17.66
N VAL A 177 -41.38 14.72 -17.00
CA VAL A 177 -42.32 13.61 -16.78
C VAL A 177 -43.51 14.01 -15.93
N SER A 178 -43.29 14.77 -14.85
CA SER A 178 -44.38 15.21 -13.96
C SER A 178 -45.33 16.19 -14.59
N ASN A 179 -44.85 17.03 -15.54
CA ASN A 179 -45.66 18.03 -16.22
C ASN A 179 -46.43 17.51 -17.43
N PHE A 180 -45.92 16.45 -18.12
CA PHE A 180 -46.57 15.94 -19.35
C PHE A 180 -47.72 14.97 -19.08
N VAL A 181 -47.75 14.26 -17.93
CA VAL A 181 -48.80 13.29 -17.62
C VAL A 181 -49.24 13.42 -16.13
N PRO A 182 -50.24 14.28 -15.84
CA PRO A 182 -50.57 14.68 -14.48
C PRO A 182 -51.04 13.58 -13.52
N VAL A 183 -51.62 12.48 -14.04
CA VAL A 183 -52.13 11.37 -13.19
C VAL A 183 -51.16 10.19 -13.15
N VAL A 184 -50.52 9.85 -14.25
CA VAL A 184 -49.59 8.71 -14.37
C VAL A 184 -48.17 9.10 -13.95
N GLY A 185 -47.81 10.37 -14.14
CA GLY A 185 -46.50 10.92 -13.83
C GLY A 185 -46.16 10.85 -12.31
N LYS A 186 -47.16 11.02 -11.44
CA LYS A 186 -46.98 10.89 -10.00
C LYS A 186 -46.67 9.44 -9.56
N PHE A 187 -47.38 8.49 -10.16
CA PHE A 187 -47.19 7.06 -9.91
C PHE A 187 -45.80 6.57 -10.40
N PHE A 188 -45.34 7.09 -11.56
CA PHE A 188 -44.00 6.83 -12.09
C PHE A 188 -42.90 7.47 -11.19
N SER A 189 -43.12 8.71 -10.73
CA SER A 189 -42.19 9.41 -9.84
C SER A 189 -42.00 8.66 -8.50
N ASP A 190 -43.11 8.27 -7.88
CA ASP A 190 -43.09 7.55 -6.59
C ASP A 190 -42.45 6.14 -6.74
N SER A 191 -42.75 5.43 -7.83
CA SER A 191 -42.13 4.14 -8.14
C SER A 191 -40.61 4.27 -8.40
N PHE A 192 -40.21 5.32 -9.10
CA PHE A 192 -38.79 5.62 -9.37
C PHE A 192 -38.04 5.94 -8.08
N GLU A 193 -38.64 6.70 -7.15
CA GLU A 193 -38.06 7.04 -5.86
C GLU A 193 -37.84 5.79 -4.98
N VAL A 194 -38.76 4.85 -4.98
CA VAL A 194 -38.62 3.56 -4.28
C VAL A 194 -37.50 2.72 -4.87
N VAL A 195 -37.37 2.63 -6.19
CA VAL A 195 -36.29 1.90 -6.88
C VAL A 195 -34.93 2.54 -6.56
N VAL A 196 -34.84 3.87 -6.66
CA VAL A 196 -33.63 4.61 -6.32
C VAL A 196 -33.24 4.41 -4.85
N GLY A 197 -34.22 4.45 -3.93
CA GLY A 197 -33.99 4.21 -2.51
C GLY A 197 -33.45 2.79 -2.22
N ALA A 198 -34.06 1.77 -2.79
CA ALA A 198 -33.58 0.38 -2.67
C ALA A 198 -32.17 0.21 -3.25
N THR A 199 -31.91 0.78 -4.43
CA THR A 199 -30.61 0.70 -5.10
C THR A 199 -29.49 1.38 -4.26
N LYS A 200 -29.81 2.48 -3.56
CA LYS A 200 -28.88 3.14 -2.63
C LYS A 200 -28.48 2.26 -1.45
N ILE A 201 -29.44 1.56 -0.84
CA ILE A 201 -29.17 0.65 0.28
C ILE A 201 -28.22 -0.46 -0.17
N ILE A 202 -28.47 -1.06 -1.33
CA ILE A 202 -27.62 -2.08 -1.91
C ILE A 202 -26.21 -1.55 -2.20
N GLY A 203 -26.10 -0.37 -2.82
CA GLY A 203 -24.83 0.28 -3.12
C GLY A 203 -24.04 0.64 -1.86
N LYS A 204 -24.71 1.17 -0.83
CA LYS A 204 -24.09 1.50 0.45
C LYS A 204 -23.52 0.25 1.13
N THR A 205 -24.29 -0.82 1.18
CA THR A 205 -23.85 -2.09 1.78
C THR A 205 -22.69 -2.70 0.99
N GLY A 206 -22.78 -2.76 -0.33
CA GLY A 206 -21.72 -3.27 -1.20
C GLY A 206 -20.42 -2.46 -1.11
N GLY A 207 -20.51 -1.13 -1.02
CA GLY A 207 -19.36 -0.26 -0.83
C GLY A 207 -18.66 -0.46 0.53
N ILE A 208 -19.43 -0.61 1.60
CA ILE A 208 -18.88 -0.91 2.94
C ILE A 208 -18.18 -2.27 2.93
N ILE A 209 -18.77 -3.30 2.34
CA ILE A 209 -18.16 -4.63 2.20
C ILE A 209 -16.86 -4.52 1.38
N GLY A 210 -16.83 -3.72 0.33
CA GLY A 210 -15.64 -3.46 -0.47
C GLY A 210 -14.51 -2.84 0.33
N ILE A 211 -14.79 -1.80 1.11
CA ILE A 211 -13.81 -1.16 2.00
C ILE A 211 -13.28 -2.15 3.04
N LEU A 212 -14.16 -2.90 3.69
CA LEU A 212 -13.77 -3.92 4.66
C LEU A 212 -12.90 -5.01 4.02
N GLY A 213 -13.22 -5.45 2.81
CA GLY A 213 -12.40 -6.42 2.05
C GLY A 213 -10.99 -5.91 1.80
N ILE A 214 -10.82 -4.66 1.35
CA ILE A 214 -9.52 -4.03 1.13
C ILE A 214 -8.72 -3.95 2.43
N VAL A 215 -9.36 -3.53 3.52
CA VAL A 215 -8.71 -3.41 4.85
C VAL A 215 -8.28 -4.78 5.37
N ILE A 216 -9.13 -5.81 5.27
CA ILE A 216 -8.82 -7.17 5.72
C ILE A 216 -7.64 -7.75 4.96
N VAL A 217 -7.60 -7.58 3.63
CA VAL A 217 -6.48 -8.02 2.79
C VAL A 217 -5.18 -7.31 3.16
N GLY A 218 -5.25 -6.02 3.53
CA GLY A 218 -4.08 -5.22 3.93
C GLY A 218 -3.57 -5.49 5.33
N ILE A 219 -4.45 -5.82 6.29
CA ILE A 219 -4.10 -5.89 7.71
C ILE A 219 -3.09 -7.00 8.02
N ILE A 220 -3.23 -8.17 7.38
CA ILE A 220 -2.35 -9.33 7.60
C ILE A 220 -0.90 -9.01 7.20
N PRO A 221 -0.61 -8.52 5.98
CA PRO A 221 0.75 -8.16 5.61
C PRO A 221 1.29 -6.94 6.37
N ILE A 222 0.45 -5.98 6.79
CA ILE A 222 0.86 -4.87 7.66
C ILE A 222 1.40 -5.43 8.97
N PHE A 223 0.68 -6.32 9.66
CA PHE A 223 1.15 -6.95 10.88
C PHE A 223 2.43 -7.75 10.68
N LYS A 224 2.54 -8.48 9.57
CA LYS A 224 3.73 -9.29 9.28
C LYS A 224 4.97 -8.42 9.03
N ILE A 225 4.86 -7.36 8.24
CA ILE A 225 5.98 -6.42 7.99
C ILE A 225 6.36 -5.70 9.29
N THR A 226 5.37 -5.25 10.07
CA THR A 226 5.61 -4.59 11.36
C THR A 226 6.32 -5.53 12.34
N SER A 227 5.91 -6.80 12.42
CA SER A 227 6.56 -7.79 13.28
C SER A 227 8.02 -8.01 12.87
N ILE A 228 8.30 -8.13 11.57
CA ILE A 228 9.67 -8.27 11.05
C ILE A 228 10.49 -7.01 11.40
N MET A 229 9.94 -5.83 11.19
CA MET A 229 10.59 -4.55 11.50
C MET A 229 10.95 -4.45 12.99
N VAL A 230 10.02 -4.79 13.89
CA VAL A 230 10.22 -4.78 15.33
C VAL A 230 11.31 -5.78 15.75
N ILE A 231 11.34 -6.98 15.14
CA ILE A 231 12.39 -7.97 15.41
C ILE A 231 13.78 -7.43 15.05
N TYR A 232 13.94 -6.80 13.88
CA TYR A 232 15.22 -6.18 13.50
C TYR A 232 15.59 -4.99 14.39
N MET A 233 14.61 -4.22 14.84
CA MET A 233 14.82 -3.12 15.79
C MET A 233 15.30 -3.63 17.16
N LEU A 234 14.68 -4.70 17.68
CA LEU A 234 15.12 -5.35 18.91
C LEU A 234 16.51 -5.96 18.76
N LEU A 235 16.79 -6.65 17.63
CA LEU A 235 18.12 -7.19 17.36
C LEU A 235 19.19 -6.10 17.34
N ALA A 236 18.91 -4.96 16.70
CA ALA A 236 19.83 -3.83 16.69
C ALA A 236 20.11 -3.31 18.12
N ALA A 237 19.06 -3.18 18.96
CA ALA A 237 19.21 -2.74 20.34
C ALA A 237 20.02 -3.73 21.20
N PHE A 238 19.79 -5.04 21.03
CA PHE A 238 20.58 -6.07 21.73
C PHE A 238 22.04 -6.08 21.29
N VAL A 239 22.32 -5.94 20.00
CA VAL A 239 23.69 -5.89 19.47
C VAL A 239 24.42 -4.65 19.99
N GLU A 240 23.75 -3.49 20.08
CA GLU A 240 24.32 -2.26 20.63
C GLU A 240 24.78 -2.40 22.10
N MET A 241 24.09 -3.26 22.88
CA MET A 241 24.49 -3.56 24.26
C MET A 241 25.71 -4.48 24.34
N ILE A 242 25.94 -5.34 23.36
CA ILE A 242 26.96 -6.38 23.38
C ILE A 242 28.24 -5.92 22.68
N THR A 243 28.16 -5.19 21.58
CA THR A 243 29.32 -4.81 20.77
C THR A 243 29.27 -3.35 20.33
N THR A 244 30.49 -2.77 20.23
CA THR A 244 30.69 -1.43 19.64
C THR A 244 30.89 -1.47 18.11
N ASP A 245 30.70 -2.62 17.48
CA ASP A 245 30.86 -2.79 16.04
C ASP A 245 29.79 -2.01 15.25
N LYS A 246 30.26 -0.93 14.62
CA LYS A 246 29.40 -0.02 13.82
C LYS A 246 28.88 -0.65 12.54
N LEU A 247 29.55 -1.68 11.98
CA LEU A 247 29.15 -2.31 10.72
C LEU A 247 27.85 -3.11 10.88
N ILE A 248 27.78 -3.93 11.93
CA ILE A 248 26.60 -4.74 12.25
C ILE A 248 25.41 -3.85 12.59
N LEU A 249 25.62 -2.81 13.39
CA LEU A 249 24.58 -1.85 13.77
C LEU A 249 24.04 -1.10 12.54
N LYS A 250 24.92 -0.68 11.62
CA LYS A 250 24.51 -0.07 10.34
C LYS A 250 23.71 -1.02 9.50
N TYR A 251 24.12 -2.28 9.40
CA TYR A 251 23.43 -3.31 8.68
C TYR A 251 22.00 -3.48 9.17
N LEU A 252 21.81 -3.73 10.45
CA LEU A 252 20.50 -3.94 11.06
C LEU A 252 19.61 -2.70 10.94
N SER A 253 20.13 -1.51 11.24
CA SER A 253 19.39 -0.25 11.12
C SER A 253 18.98 0.05 9.68
N GLY A 254 19.80 -0.30 8.70
CA GLY A 254 19.49 -0.19 7.28
C GLY A 254 18.29 -1.06 6.89
N PHE A 255 18.23 -2.30 7.36
CA PHE A 255 17.08 -3.17 7.14
C PHE A 255 15.81 -2.69 7.86
N VAL A 256 15.91 -2.16 9.08
CA VAL A 256 14.78 -1.51 9.76
C VAL A 256 14.20 -0.39 8.88
N ASN A 257 15.06 0.43 8.27
CA ASN A 257 14.61 1.51 7.38
C ASN A 257 13.93 0.98 6.10
N VAL A 258 14.44 -0.10 5.50
CA VAL A 258 13.81 -0.75 4.33
C VAL A 258 12.42 -1.28 4.69
N TYR A 259 12.27 -2.01 5.81
CA TYR A 259 10.95 -2.52 6.24
C TYR A 259 9.98 -1.40 6.63
N LYS A 260 10.47 -0.30 7.22
CA LYS A 260 9.68 0.90 7.48
C LYS A 260 9.15 1.51 6.19
N THR A 261 9.98 1.57 5.15
CA THR A 261 9.58 2.05 3.82
C THR A 261 8.54 1.12 3.18
N MET A 262 8.74 -0.20 3.24
CA MET A 262 7.76 -1.18 2.74
C MET A 262 6.41 -1.05 3.45
N LEU A 263 6.41 -0.84 4.76
CA LEU A 263 5.21 -0.61 5.54
C LEU A 263 4.50 0.68 5.09
N GLY A 264 5.25 1.77 4.90
CA GLY A 264 4.71 3.02 4.40
C GLY A 264 4.08 2.90 3.02
N ILE A 265 4.71 2.16 2.10
CA ILE A 265 4.18 1.88 0.77
C ILE A 265 2.86 1.11 0.86
N LEU A 266 2.81 0.05 1.66
CA LEU A 266 1.60 -0.77 1.81
C LEU A 266 0.44 0.02 2.41
N ILE A 267 0.70 0.79 3.48
CA ILE A 267 -0.30 1.66 4.10
C ILE A 267 -0.79 2.71 3.10
N GLY A 268 0.11 3.34 2.33
CA GLY A 268 -0.24 4.30 1.30
C GLY A 268 -1.19 3.71 0.24
N VAL A 269 -0.91 2.49 -0.24
CA VAL A 269 -1.76 1.79 -1.21
C VAL A 269 -3.12 1.42 -0.60
N VAL A 270 -3.17 0.93 0.64
CA VAL A 270 -4.43 0.64 1.35
C VAL A 270 -5.29 1.91 1.46
N ILE A 271 -4.70 3.02 1.91
CA ILE A 271 -5.38 4.31 2.02
C ILE A 271 -5.92 4.77 0.66
N LEU A 272 -5.12 4.64 -0.41
CA LEU A 272 -5.52 5.01 -1.75
C LEU A 272 -6.78 4.26 -2.20
N PHE A 273 -6.81 2.93 -2.07
CA PHE A 273 -7.97 2.13 -2.47
C PHE A 273 -9.19 2.36 -1.56
N VAL A 274 -8.99 2.53 -0.25
CA VAL A 274 -10.08 2.83 0.71
C VAL A 274 -10.71 4.17 0.38
N ILE A 275 -9.93 5.22 0.17
CA ILE A 275 -10.46 6.55 -0.17
C ILE A 275 -11.14 6.52 -1.54
N SER A 276 -10.55 5.84 -2.55
CA SER A 276 -11.17 5.71 -3.87
C SER A 276 -12.55 5.06 -3.80
N THR A 277 -12.68 3.96 -3.05
CA THR A 277 -13.98 3.31 -2.82
C THR A 277 -14.94 4.21 -2.04
N GLY A 278 -14.42 4.94 -1.04
CA GLY A 278 -15.19 5.89 -0.23
C GLY A 278 -15.77 7.06 -1.04
N ILE A 279 -15.02 7.59 -2.00
CA ILE A 279 -15.49 8.63 -2.92
C ILE A 279 -16.68 8.14 -3.75
N ILE A 280 -16.58 6.93 -4.33
CA ILE A 280 -17.68 6.34 -5.11
C ILE A 280 -18.91 6.13 -4.21
N LEU A 281 -18.70 5.63 -2.99
CA LEU A 281 -19.78 5.43 -2.03
C LEU A 281 -20.47 6.74 -1.66
N ASN A 282 -19.71 7.82 -1.49
CA ASN A 282 -20.27 9.15 -1.23
C ASN A 282 -21.11 9.64 -2.41
N LEU A 283 -20.69 9.38 -3.65
CA LEU A 283 -21.49 9.69 -4.84
C LEU A 283 -22.81 8.94 -4.90
N VAL A 284 -22.84 7.70 -4.46
CA VAL A 284 -24.09 6.91 -4.33
C VAL A 284 -25.02 7.54 -3.28
N ASN A 285 -24.48 8.11 -2.20
CA ASN A 285 -25.27 8.70 -1.12
C ASN A 285 -25.74 10.13 -1.41
N SER A 286 -25.03 10.93 -2.22
CA SER A 286 -25.27 12.39 -2.42
C SER A 286 -26.52 12.75 -3.23
N ILE A 287 -27.47 11.84 -3.45
CA ILE A 287 -28.68 12.07 -4.25
C ILE A 287 -29.85 12.61 -3.40
N VAL A 288 -29.71 12.80 -2.08
CA VAL A 288 -30.82 13.08 -1.15
C VAL A 288 -30.74 14.47 -0.50
N THR A 289 -29.76 15.25 -0.84
CA THR A 289 -29.76 16.67 -0.50
C THR A 289 -29.95 17.52 -1.74
#